data_f354bcdef3a306c5c811a470e9e23c98
#
_entry.id   f354bcdef3a306c5c811a470e9e23c98
#
_cell.length_a   1.000
_cell.length_b   1.000
_cell.length_c   1.000
_cell.angle_alpha   90.00
_cell.angle_beta   90.00
_cell.angle_gamma   90.00
#
_symmetry.space_group_name_H-M   'P 1'
#
loop_
_entity.id
_entity.type
_entity.pdbx_description
1 polymer ?
#
loop_
_entity_poly.entity_id
_entity_poly.type
_entity_poly.pdbx_seq_one_letter_code
_entity_poly.pdbx_strand_id
1 'polypeptide(L)'
;NAVVSFAKDRRARRLNSSKPCFQLESRSRVFVWSEQGLGDEVMFASLIPELLALGNPLLLQCDPRLEALYRRSFPQAEICRAGDVDEARYDTQIPIGDLGRLLRPDLASFARSPWGYLKADTERIEEMRRWVRSTGKRYAVGISWSSINPDTGPSRSLPLEQLIDALVKKEDPMSQSMLAMYV
;
A
#
# COMPACT_ATOMS: atom_id res chain seq x y z
N ASN A 1 24.60 1.46 -18.84
CA ASN A 1 23.40 0.95 -18.16
C ASN A 1 23.37 1.54 -16.76
N ALA A 2 22.75 2.73 -16.62
CA ALA A 2 22.53 3.34 -15.33
C ALA A 2 21.39 2.56 -14.66
N VAL A 3 21.72 1.72 -13.71
CA VAL A 3 20.77 1.24 -12.71
C VAL A 3 20.39 2.48 -11.91
N VAL A 4 19.25 3.08 -12.19
CA VAL A 4 18.66 4.11 -11.36
C VAL A 4 18.22 3.40 -10.09
N SER A 5 19.14 3.28 -9.15
CA SER A 5 18.82 2.84 -7.79
C SER A 5 18.00 3.94 -7.14
N PHE A 6 16.75 3.67 -6.82
CA PHE A 6 15.92 4.50 -5.92
C PHE A 6 16.60 4.72 -4.55
N ALA A 7 17.65 3.98 -4.26
CA ALA A 7 18.46 4.08 -3.04
C ALA A 7 19.26 5.41 -2.88
N LYS A 8 19.13 6.37 -3.78
CA LYS A 8 19.69 7.72 -3.60
C LYS A 8 18.84 8.65 -2.75
N ASP A 9 17.58 8.29 -2.49
CA ASP A 9 16.80 9.04 -1.52
C ASP A 9 17.37 8.76 -0.11
N ARG A 10 17.81 9.80 0.59
CA ARG A 10 18.30 9.73 1.98
C ARG A 10 17.24 9.17 2.96
N ARG A 11 16.00 9.04 2.51
CA ARG A 11 14.85 8.50 3.27
C ARG A 11 14.66 6.99 3.08
N ALA A 12 15.26 6.38 2.05
CA ALA A 12 15.13 4.96 1.83
C ALA A 12 15.86 4.18 2.93
N ARG A 13 15.15 3.27 3.56
CA ARG A 13 15.75 2.32 4.50
C ARG A 13 16.73 1.44 3.74
N ARG A 14 17.77 0.95 4.43
CA ARG A 14 18.71 -0.02 3.90
C ARG A 14 18.64 -1.27 4.74
N LEU A 15 18.54 -2.40 4.09
CA LEU A 15 18.69 -3.68 4.74
C LEU A 15 20.18 -3.99 4.84
N ASN A 16 20.66 -4.27 6.07
CA ASN A 16 21.99 -4.85 6.28
C ASN A 16 21.86 -6.39 6.25
N SER A 17 22.06 -6.97 5.08
CA SER A 17 21.93 -8.41 4.87
C SER A 17 23.04 -8.94 3.97
N SER A 18 23.56 -10.10 4.32
CA SER A 18 24.51 -10.87 3.50
C SER A 18 23.82 -11.66 2.38
N LYS A 19 22.50 -11.78 2.40
CA LYS A 19 21.74 -12.60 1.46
C LYS A 19 21.66 -11.93 0.07
N PRO A 20 21.75 -12.73 -1.02
CA PRO A 20 21.67 -12.22 -2.37
C PRO A 20 20.28 -11.63 -2.70
N CYS A 21 20.25 -10.73 -3.69
CA CYS A 21 18.99 -10.23 -4.23
C CYS A 21 18.21 -11.36 -4.93
N PHE A 22 16.90 -11.35 -4.73
CA PHE A 22 15.98 -12.27 -5.37
C PHE A 22 15.99 -12.09 -6.91
N GLN A 23 15.89 -13.22 -7.63
CA GLN A 23 15.70 -13.31 -9.06
C GLN A 23 14.49 -14.19 -9.36
N LEU A 24 13.77 -13.94 -10.46
CA LEU A 24 12.50 -14.63 -10.75
C LEU A 24 12.64 -16.15 -10.90
N GLU A 25 13.80 -16.60 -11.37
CA GLU A 25 14.10 -18.02 -11.56
C GLU A 25 14.51 -18.73 -10.27
N SER A 26 14.75 -17.98 -9.20
CA SER A 26 15.19 -18.54 -7.91
C SER A 26 14.07 -19.35 -7.26
N ARG A 27 14.43 -20.52 -6.74
CA ARG A 27 13.58 -21.32 -5.85
C ARG A 27 14.11 -21.17 -4.43
N SER A 28 13.62 -20.18 -3.70
CA SER A 28 14.16 -19.77 -2.42
C SER A 28 13.08 -19.16 -1.53
N ARG A 29 13.31 -19.10 -0.24
CA ARG A 29 12.50 -18.29 0.69
C ARG A 29 12.87 -16.83 0.48
N VAL A 30 11.90 -16.02 0.08
CA VAL A 30 12.12 -14.62 -0.30
C VAL A 30 11.72 -13.70 0.84
N PHE A 31 12.63 -12.85 1.26
CA PHE A 31 12.34 -11.74 2.15
C PHE A 31 12.05 -10.46 1.34
N VAL A 32 10.81 -9.99 1.38
CA VAL A 32 10.40 -8.70 0.83
C VAL A 32 10.34 -7.69 1.96
N TRP A 33 11.13 -6.63 1.86
CA TRP A 33 11.26 -5.63 2.90
C TRP A 33 10.86 -4.24 2.40
N SER A 34 10.36 -3.41 3.34
CA SER A 34 9.85 -2.07 3.04
C SER A 34 10.95 -1.03 3.22
N GLU A 35 11.32 -0.34 2.14
CA GLU A 35 12.38 0.68 2.13
C GLU A 35 11.86 2.13 2.13
N GLN A 36 10.57 2.33 1.85
CA GLN A 36 9.97 3.65 1.65
C GLN A 36 8.84 3.93 2.66
N GLY A 37 7.97 4.89 2.31
CA GLY A 37 6.84 5.27 3.15
C GLY A 37 5.64 4.34 3.03
N LEU A 38 4.67 4.52 3.92
CA LEU A 38 3.45 3.71 4.00
C LEU A 38 2.67 3.67 2.68
N GLY A 39 2.57 4.81 1.98
CA GLY A 39 1.85 4.89 0.71
C GLY A 39 2.53 4.09 -0.40
N ASP A 40 3.86 4.15 -0.45
CA ASP A 40 4.66 3.38 -1.40
C ASP A 40 4.55 1.89 -1.12
N GLU A 41 4.59 1.51 0.16
CA GLU A 41 4.43 0.13 0.59
C GLU A 41 3.07 -0.44 0.16
N VAL A 42 1.98 0.31 0.37
CA VAL A 42 0.65 -0.08 -0.11
C VAL A 42 0.65 -0.20 -1.63
N MET A 43 1.18 0.76 -2.35
CA MET A 43 1.19 0.75 -3.83
C MET A 43 1.94 -0.47 -4.38
N PHE A 44 3.15 -0.74 -3.89
CA PHE A 44 3.96 -1.86 -4.36
C PHE A 44 3.44 -3.22 -3.91
N ALA A 45 2.65 -3.28 -2.82
CA ALA A 45 1.99 -4.51 -2.40
C ALA A 45 1.02 -5.08 -3.45
N SER A 46 0.63 -4.28 -4.45
CA SER A 46 -0.11 -4.77 -5.63
C SER A 46 0.62 -5.84 -6.43
N LEU A 47 1.94 -5.95 -6.25
CA LEU A 47 2.80 -6.95 -6.92
C LEU A 47 2.91 -8.27 -6.12
N ILE A 48 2.52 -8.28 -4.86
CA ILE A 48 2.62 -9.45 -3.98
C ILE A 48 1.81 -10.66 -4.48
N PRO A 49 0.57 -10.52 -5.01
CA PRO A 49 -0.16 -11.66 -5.57
C PRO A 49 0.60 -12.38 -6.69
N GLU A 50 1.29 -11.63 -7.56
CA GLU A 50 2.08 -12.23 -8.64
C GLU A 50 3.34 -12.91 -8.11
N LEU A 51 4.00 -12.31 -7.12
CA LEU A 51 5.15 -12.93 -6.47
C LEU A 51 4.77 -14.24 -5.77
N LEU A 52 3.63 -14.27 -5.08
CA LEU A 52 3.09 -15.49 -4.47
C LEU A 52 2.76 -16.57 -5.50
N ALA A 53 2.27 -16.19 -6.69
CA ALA A 53 1.97 -17.12 -7.78
C ALA A 53 3.22 -17.83 -8.33
N LEU A 54 4.44 -17.31 -8.10
CA LEU A 54 5.69 -18.01 -8.43
C LEU A 54 5.93 -19.23 -7.52
N GLY A 55 5.22 -19.36 -6.40
CA GLY A 55 5.29 -20.51 -5.50
C GLY A 55 6.47 -20.51 -4.53
N ASN A 56 7.19 -19.40 -4.41
CA ASN A 56 8.25 -19.25 -3.41
C ASN A 56 7.64 -18.94 -2.03
N PRO A 57 8.14 -19.53 -0.93
CA PRO A 57 7.78 -19.09 0.41
C PRO A 57 8.16 -17.61 0.61
N LEU A 58 7.21 -16.81 1.09
CA LEU A 58 7.36 -15.38 1.19
C LEU A 58 7.32 -14.91 2.64
N LEU A 59 8.37 -14.22 3.07
CA LEU A 59 8.42 -13.43 4.29
C LEU A 59 8.26 -11.95 3.90
N LEU A 60 7.12 -11.34 4.25
CA LEU A 60 6.78 -9.97 3.89
C LEU A 60 6.85 -9.06 5.11
N GLN A 61 7.81 -8.14 5.11
CA GLN A 61 7.92 -7.11 6.12
C GLN A 61 6.93 -5.98 5.82
N CYS A 62 6.28 -5.45 6.86
CA CYS A 62 5.36 -4.33 6.70
C CYS A 62 5.40 -3.35 7.88
N ASP A 63 4.90 -2.14 7.62
CA ASP A 63 4.58 -1.19 8.69
C ASP A 63 3.55 -1.82 9.65
N PRO A 64 3.70 -1.67 10.99
CA PRO A 64 2.78 -2.23 11.96
C PRO A 64 1.30 -1.89 11.72
N ARG A 65 1.01 -0.73 11.12
CA ARG A 65 -0.35 -0.29 10.75
C ARG A 65 -0.97 -1.13 9.65
N LEU A 66 -0.16 -1.76 8.79
CA LEU A 66 -0.61 -2.60 7.67
C LEU A 66 -0.69 -4.09 8.02
N GLU A 67 -0.16 -4.52 9.18
CA GLU A 67 -0.04 -5.93 9.53
C GLU A 67 -1.37 -6.69 9.42
N ALA A 68 -2.43 -6.18 10.05
CA ALA A 68 -3.75 -6.83 10.01
C ALA A 68 -4.33 -6.87 8.60
N LEU A 69 -4.12 -5.81 7.81
CA LEU A 69 -4.56 -5.74 6.41
C LEU A 69 -3.81 -6.77 5.55
N TYR A 70 -2.49 -6.86 5.70
CA TYR A 70 -1.67 -7.76 4.89
C TYR A 70 -1.89 -9.23 5.26
N ARG A 71 -2.08 -9.57 6.55
CA ARG A 71 -2.45 -10.92 6.97
C ARG A 71 -3.75 -11.39 6.32
N ARG A 72 -4.75 -10.52 6.18
CA ARG A 72 -5.99 -10.85 5.48
C ARG A 72 -5.83 -10.93 3.97
N SER A 73 -5.01 -10.05 3.40
CA SER A 73 -4.86 -9.91 1.96
C SER A 73 -3.95 -10.98 1.34
N PHE A 74 -2.91 -11.37 2.09
CA PHE A 74 -1.85 -12.29 1.64
C PHE A 74 -1.68 -13.46 2.61
N PRO A 75 -2.69 -14.32 2.79
CA PRO A 75 -2.64 -15.39 3.80
C PRO A 75 -1.56 -16.44 3.52
N GLN A 76 -1.01 -16.50 2.30
CA GLN A 76 0.10 -17.38 1.93
C GLN A 76 1.47 -16.82 2.31
N ALA A 77 1.56 -15.51 2.64
CA ALA A 77 2.80 -14.89 3.08
C ALA A 77 2.91 -14.92 4.60
N GLU A 78 4.12 -15.13 5.09
CA GLU A 78 4.44 -14.86 6.48
C GLU A 78 4.65 -13.36 6.68
N ILE A 79 3.82 -12.71 7.48
CA ILE A 79 3.89 -11.27 7.72
C ILE A 79 4.73 -10.98 8.96
N CYS A 80 5.73 -10.11 8.83
CA CYS A 80 6.55 -9.62 9.93
C CYS A 80 6.57 -8.09 9.99
N ARG A 81 6.82 -7.55 11.18
CA ARG A 81 6.94 -6.10 11.38
C ARG A 81 8.31 -5.61 10.93
N ALA A 82 8.40 -4.31 10.64
CA ALA A 82 9.68 -3.65 10.42
C ALA A 82 10.58 -3.79 11.67
N GLY A 83 11.82 -4.18 11.46
CA GLY A 83 12.83 -4.46 12.49
C GLY A 83 13.88 -5.41 11.93
N ASP A 84 14.79 -5.82 12.78
CA ASP A 84 15.80 -6.82 12.41
C ASP A 84 15.14 -8.18 12.26
N VAL A 85 15.26 -8.75 11.07
CA VAL A 85 14.77 -10.08 10.74
C VAL A 85 15.96 -11.03 10.67
N ASP A 86 15.88 -12.14 11.40
CA ASP A 86 16.92 -13.16 11.38
C ASP A 86 17.14 -13.70 9.95
N GLU A 87 18.37 -13.60 9.46
CA GLU A 87 18.76 -14.08 8.13
C GLU A 87 18.57 -15.59 7.93
N ALA A 88 18.44 -16.37 9.00
CA ALA A 88 18.10 -17.79 8.91
C ALA A 88 16.68 -18.05 8.35
N ARG A 89 15.81 -17.05 8.37
CA ARG A 89 14.42 -17.17 7.92
C ARG A 89 14.24 -17.01 6.43
N TYR A 90 15.23 -16.56 5.69
CA TYR A 90 15.16 -16.34 4.25
C TYR A 90 16.48 -16.66 3.54
N ASP A 91 16.39 -16.92 2.26
CA ASP A 91 17.54 -17.30 1.42
C ASP A 91 17.94 -16.15 0.48
N THR A 92 16.96 -15.37 0.02
CA THR A 92 17.12 -14.19 -0.84
C THR A 92 16.28 -13.03 -0.32
N GLN A 93 16.61 -11.81 -0.73
CA GLN A 93 15.91 -10.62 -0.29
C GLN A 93 15.67 -9.65 -1.44
N ILE A 94 14.63 -8.81 -1.32
CA ILE A 94 14.34 -7.76 -2.29
C ILE A 94 13.56 -6.61 -1.61
N PRO A 95 13.92 -5.33 -1.85
CA PRO A 95 13.05 -4.23 -1.47
C PRO A 95 11.75 -4.28 -2.25
N ILE A 96 10.64 -3.93 -1.60
CA ILE A 96 9.31 -4.06 -2.22
C ILE A 96 9.18 -3.24 -3.51
N GLY A 97 9.82 -2.06 -3.58
CA GLY A 97 9.83 -1.21 -4.78
C GLY A 97 10.55 -1.84 -5.98
N ASP A 98 11.58 -2.66 -5.72
CA ASP A 98 12.34 -3.33 -6.79
C ASP A 98 11.55 -4.48 -7.45
N LEU A 99 10.44 -4.94 -6.84
CA LEU A 99 9.53 -5.89 -7.48
C LEU A 99 9.00 -5.35 -8.81
N GLY A 100 8.79 -4.03 -8.91
CA GLY A 100 8.38 -3.37 -10.15
C GLY A 100 9.34 -3.64 -11.29
N ARG A 101 10.64 -3.60 -11.04
CA ARG A 101 11.67 -3.88 -12.05
C ARG A 101 11.61 -5.32 -12.58
N LEU A 102 11.25 -6.27 -11.73
CA LEU A 102 11.16 -7.69 -12.10
C LEU A 102 9.81 -8.02 -12.76
N LEU A 103 8.72 -7.51 -12.23
CA LEU A 103 7.35 -7.91 -12.61
C LEU A 103 6.70 -6.94 -13.62
N ARG A 104 7.30 -5.78 -13.86
CA ARG A 104 6.83 -4.74 -14.79
C ARG A 104 7.93 -4.30 -15.76
N PRO A 105 8.47 -5.23 -16.57
CA PRO A 105 9.56 -4.91 -17.50
C PRO A 105 9.12 -4.02 -18.68
N ASP A 106 7.81 -3.97 -18.98
CA ASP A 106 7.21 -3.21 -20.06
C ASP A 106 5.76 -2.76 -19.72
N LEU A 107 5.17 -1.92 -20.57
CA LEU A 107 3.81 -1.41 -20.38
C LEU A 107 2.73 -2.52 -20.44
N ALA A 108 2.93 -3.54 -21.26
CA ALA A 108 1.98 -4.63 -21.40
C ALA A 108 1.84 -5.44 -20.11
N SER A 109 2.91 -5.51 -19.31
CA SER A 109 2.91 -6.21 -18.03
C SER A 109 1.98 -5.58 -16.97
N PHE A 110 1.62 -4.29 -17.10
CA PHE A 110 0.67 -3.64 -16.19
C PHE A 110 -0.77 -4.12 -16.38
N ALA A 111 -1.13 -4.62 -17.57
CA ALA A 111 -2.46 -5.18 -17.83
C ALA A 111 -2.78 -6.41 -16.95
N ARG A 112 -1.75 -7.05 -16.39
CA ARG A 112 -1.88 -8.21 -15.50
C ARG A 112 -2.12 -7.85 -14.04
N SER A 113 -2.11 -6.56 -13.68
CA SER A 113 -2.29 -6.12 -12.30
C SER A 113 -3.69 -6.49 -11.80
N PRO A 114 -3.81 -7.19 -10.66
CA PRO A 114 -5.10 -7.57 -10.12
C PRO A 114 -5.86 -6.34 -9.61
N TRP A 115 -7.14 -6.24 -9.95
CA TRP A 115 -8.03 -5.27 -9.33
C TRP A 115 -8.36 -5.73 -7.91
N GLY A 116 -8.15 -4.86 -6.90
CA GLY A 116 -8.55 -5.14 -5.55
C GLY A 116 -7.70 -6.22 -4.86
N TYR A 117 -6.38 -6.05 -4.82
CA TYR A 117 -5.45 -6.97 -4.14
C TYR A 117 -5.51 -6.92 -2.61
N LEU A 118 -6.09 -5.88 -2.04
CA LEU A 118 -6.29 -5.76 -0.58
C LEU A 118 -7.68 -6.23 -0.18
N LYS A 119 -7.76 -6.98 0.92
CA LYS A 119 -9.01 -7.48 1.48
C LYS A 119 -9.40 -6.67 2.71
N ALA A 120 -10.53 -5.98 2.62
CA ALA A 120 -11.08 -5.25 3.74
C ALA A 120 -11.60 -6.21 4.84
N ASP A 121 -11.71 -5.68 6.04
CA ASP A 121 -12.31 -6.37 7.17
C ASP A 121 -13.84 -6.42 7.01
N THR A 122 -14.42 -7.62 7.07
CA THR A 122 -15.86 -7.81 6.82
C THR A 122 -16.74 -7.16 7.88
N GLU A 123 -16.32 -7.18 9.14
CA GLU A 123 -17.07 -6.53 10.23
C GLU A 123 -17.07 -5.01 10.05
N ARG A 124 -15.90 -4.44 9.69
CA ARG A 124 -15.77 -3.02 9.37
C ARG A 124 -16.60 -2.62 8.16
N ILE A 125 -16.67 -3.46 7.14
CA ILE A 125 -17.53 -3.22 5.98
C ILE A 125 -18.98 -3.09 6.41
N GLU A 126 -19.48 -4.03 7.23
CA GLU A 126 -20.88 -4.03 7.67
C GLU A 126 -21.18 -2.87 8.64
N GLU A 127 -20.23 -2.51 9.49
CA GLU A 127 -20.31 -1.31 10.35
C GLU A 127 -20.47 -0.04 9.50
N MET A 128 -19.58 0.12 8.50
CA MET A 128 -19.59 1.27 7.63
C MET A 128 -20.84 1.34 6.75
N ARG A 129 -21.32 0.19 6.25
CA ARG A 129 -22.58 0.11 5.52
C ARG A 129 -23.78 0.53 6.37
N ARG A 130 -23.84 0.07 7.62
CA ARG A 130 -24.90 0.48 8.57
C ARG A 130 -24.86 1.98 8.81
N TRP A 131 -23.66 2.52 9.07
CA TRP A 131 -23.47 3.95 9.25
C TRP A 131 -23.94 4.76 8.04
N VAL A 132 -23.48 4.41 6.83
CA VAL A 132 -23.91 5.09 5.59
C VAL A 132 -25.44 5.04 5.44
N ARG A 133 -26.07 3.88 5.65
CA ARG A 133 -27.54 3.76 5.58
C ARG A 133 -28.26 4.63 6.60
N SER A 134 -27.72 4.75 7.81
CA SER A 134 -28.33 5.57 8.89
C SER A 134 -28.34 7.06 8.57
N THR A 135 -27.48 7.53 7.67
CA THR A 135 -27.47 8.94 7.22
C THR A 135 -28.64 9.29 6.33
N GLY A 136 -29.37 8.33 5.78
CA GLY A 136 -30.46 8.53 4.81
C GLY A 136 -29.99 9.13 3.47
N LYS A 137 -28.66 9.24 3.24
CA LYS A 137 -28.11 9.79 2.01
C LYS A 137 -27.95 8.72 0.93
N ARG A 138 -28.16 9.12 -0.33
CA ARG A 138 -28.03 8.21 -1.48
C ARG A 138 -26.59 7.80 -1.77
N TYR A 139 -25.65 8.71 -1.50
CA TYR A 139 -24.22 8.51 -1.78
C TYR A 139 -23.38 8.87 -0.56
N ALA A 140 -22.26 8.19 -0.40
CA ALA A 140 -21.19 8.53 0.53
C ALA A 140 -19.90 8.80 -0.27
N VAL A 141 -19.24 9.90 0.05
CA VAL A 141 -17.98 10.30 -0.59
C VAL A 141 -16.92 10.42 0.51
N GLY A 142 -15.86 9.65 0.38
CA GLY A 142 -14.68 9.79 1.25
C GLY A 142 -13.80 10.93 0.76
N ILE A 143 -13.41 11.84 1.67
CA ILE A 143 -12.46 12.91 1.39
C ILE A 143 -11.26 12.81 2.31
N SER A 144 -10.06 13.15 1.78
CA SER A 144 -8.83 13.29 2.55
C SER A 144 -8.22 14.64 2.23
N TRP A 145 -8.03 15.48 3.24
CA TRP A 145 -7.61 16.87 3.06
C TRP A 145 -6.33 17.24 3.81
N SER A 146 -5.82 16.37 4.65
CA SER A 146 -4.62 16.65 5.43
C SER A 146 -3.68 15.46 5.52
N SER A 147 -2.39 15.75 5.66
CA SER A 147 -1.34 14.77 5.89
C SER A 147 -0.61 15.07 7.18
N ILE A 148 -0.43 14.06 8.02
CA ILE A 148 0.33 14.16 9.28
C ILE A 148 1.84 14.05 9.08
N ASN A 149 2.32 13.90 7.84
CA ASN A 149 3.76 13.83 7.57
C ASN A 149 4.41 15.19 7.88
N PRO A 150 5.40 15.27 8.80
CA PRO A 150 5.97 16.55 9.23
C PRO A 150 6.68 17.29 8.11
N ASP A 151 7.29 16.59 7.15
CA ASP A 151 8.08 17.18 6.08
C ASP A 151 7.25 17.67 4.90
N THR A 152 6.24 16.89 4.51
CA THR A 152 5.42 17.11 3.29
C THR A 152 3.96 17.39 3.59
N GLY A 153 3.53 17.21 4.83
CA GLY A 153 2.16 17.42 5.26
C GLY A 153 1.64 18.83 4.95
N PRO A 154 2.36 19.89 5.32
CA PRO A 154 1.90 21.25 5.06
C PRO A 154 1.64 21.55 3.58
N SER A 155 2.49 21.05 2.68
CA SER A 155 2.33 21.23 1.23
C SER A 155 1.28 20.33 0.58
N ARG A 156 0.76 19.35 1.31
CA ARG A 156 -0.26 18.36 0.86
C ARG A 156 -1.59 18.49 1.61
N SER A 157 -1.73 19.52 2.41
CA SER A 157 -2.92 19.74 3.24
C SER A 157 -3.62 21.02 2.83
N LEU A 158 -4.95 20.97 2.91
CA LEU A 158 -5.81 22.14 2.75
C LEU A 158 -6.59 22.35 4.06
N PRO A 159 -6.92 23.59 4.46
CA PRO A 159 -7.93 23.81 5.49
C PRO A 159 -9.24 23.16 5.08
N LEU A 160 -9.88 22.44 6.01
CA LEU A 160 -11.13 21.72 5.74
C LEU A 160 -12.23 22.64 5.22
N GLU A 161 -12.29 23.85 5.74
CA GLU A 161 -13.25 24.87 5.35
C GLU A 161 -13.12 25.23 3.87
N GLN A 162 -11.89 25.39 3.38
CA GLN A 162 -11.64 25.69 1.96
C GLN A 162 -12.07 24.54 1.05
N LEU A 163 -11.83 23.28 1.50
CA LEU A 163 -12.27 22.10 0.74
C LEU A 163 -13.80 22.01 0.70
N ILE A 164 -14.46 22.22 1.84
CA ILE A 164 -15.93 22.20 1.93
C ILE A 164 -16.51 23.32 1.04
N ASP A 165 -15.99 24.53 1.12
CA ASP A 165 -16.42 25.66 0.29
C ASP A 165 -16.28 25.34 -1.21
N ALA A 166 -15.19 24.68 -1.61
CA ALA A 166 -14.98 24.30 -3.01
C ALA A 166 -15.96 23.21 -3.48
N LEU A 167 -16.37 22.31 -2.59
CA LEU A 167 -17.32 21.23 -2.89
C LEU A 167 -18.78 21.73 -2.92
N VAL A 168 -19.13 22.69 -2.07
CA VAL A 168 -20.50 23.18 -1.90
C VAL A 168 -20.84 24.32 -2.85
N LYS A 169 -19.86 25.11 -3.29
CA LYS A 169 -20.05 26.27 -4.18
C LYS A 169 -20.47 25.96 -5.63
N LYS A 170 -20.48 24.70 -6.06
CA LYS A 170 -21.17 24.34 -7.30
C LYS A 170 -22.65 24.18 -6.99
N GLU A 171 -23.47 25.09 -7.52
CA GLU A 171 -24.94 25.06 -7.51
C GLU A 171 -25.48 23.87 -8.35
N ASP A 172 -25.06 22.66 -7.99
CA ASP A 172 -25.56 21.43 -8.59
C ASP A 172 -26.50 20.75 -7.58
N PRO A 173 -27.72 20.40 -7.96
CA PRO A 173 -28.66 19.69 -7.10
C PRO A 173 -28.11 18.39 -6.50
N MET A 174 -27.07 17.81 -7.09
CA MET A 174 -26.33 16.67 -6.53
C MET A 174 -25.49 17.02 -5.29
N SER A 175 -25.00 18.25 -5.14
CA SER A 175 -24.11 18.64 -4.04
C SER A 175 -24.82 18.65 -2.67
N GLN A 176 -26.11 18.97 -2.63
CA GLN A 176 -26.89 19.00 -1.39
C GLN A 176 -27.26 17.60 -0.85
N SER A 177 -27.21 16.56 -1.71
CA SER A 177 -27.54 15.20 -1.31
C SER A 177 -26.31 14.35 -0.89
N MET A 178 -25.09 14.87 -1.03
CA MET A 178 -23.87 14.05 -1.04
C MET A 178 -22.99 14.11 0.21
N LEU A 179 -23.22 14.98 1.20
CA LEU A 179 -22.24 15.12 2.28
C LEU A 179 -22.60 14.28 3.52
N ALA A 180 -21.97 13.11 3.66
CA ALA A 180 -21.73 12.47 4.95
C ALA A 180 -20.22 12.49 5.20
N MET A 181 -19.77 13.20 6.24
CA MET A 181 -18.35 13.27 6.62
C MET A 181 -18.04 12.23 7.69
N TYR A 182 -16.93 11.50 7.49
CA TYR A 182 -16.30 10.67 8.51
C TYR A 182 -14.96 11.32 8.88
N VAL A 183 -14.78 11.64 10.16
CA VAL A 183 -13.55 12.17 10.75
C VAL A 183 -12.77 11.02 11.37
#